data_16e583b860d635f8831cef4544616a2b
#
_entry.id   16e583b860d635f8831cef4544616a2b
#
_cell.length_a   1.000
_cell.length_b   1.000
_cell.length_c   1.000
_cell.angle_alpha   90.00
_cell.angle_beta   90.00
_cell.angle_gamma   90.00
#
_symmetry.space_group_name_H-M   'P 1'
#
loop_
_entity.id
_entity.type
_entity.pdbx_description
1 polymer ?
#
loop_
_entity_poly.entity_id
_entity_poly.type
_entity_poly.pdbx_seq_one_letter_code
_entity_poly.pdbx_strand_id
1 'polypeptide(L)' 'MGREKENYRATLQFLSEKYPMLMAKIQVAEALGISRTHLDKVIRKGHIKVQDGKIPIGSVASYLCG' A
#
# COMPACT_ATOMS: atom_id res chain seq x y z
N MET A 1 12.31 -13.01 -11.60
CA MET A 1 12.14 -12.96 -10.17
C MET A 1 12.89 -11.83 -9.50
N GLY A 2 14.08 -11.50 -9.95
CA GLY A 2 14.80 -10.34 -9.44
C GLY A 2 14.04 -9.03 -9.64
N ARG A 3 13.29 -8.91 -10.73
CA ARG A 3 12.52 -7.70 -11.03
C ARG A 3 11.43 -7.40 -10.02
N GLU A 4 10.74 -8.42 -9.52
CA GLU A 4 9.68 -8.20 -8.54
C GLU A 4 10.24 -7.65 -7.23
N LYS A 5 11.38 -8.18 -6.79
CA LYS A 5 12.04 -7.70 -5.57
C LYS A 5 12.56 -6.29 -5.75
N GLU A 6 13.11 -5.97 -6.91
CA GLU A 6 13.62 -4.64 -7.21
C GLU A 6 12.49 -3.62 -7.25
N ASN A 7 11.36 -3.97 -7.91
CA ASN A 7 10.19 -3.12 -7.97
C ASN A 7 9.60 -2.90 -6.59
N TYR A 8 9.54 -3.96 -5.79
CA TYR A 8 9.02 -3.86 -4.41
C TYR A 8 9.88 -2.92 -3.57
N ARG A 9 11.20 -3.06 -3.63
CA ARG A 9 12.11 -2.22 -2.87
C ARG A 9 12.04 -0.77 -3.30
N ALA A 10 12.02 -0.52 -4.60
CA ALA A 10 11.91 0.83 -5.14
C ALA A 10 10.60 1.48 -4.72
N THR A 11 9.50 0.74 -4.83
CA THR A 11 8.18 1.24 -4.43
C THR A 11 8.12 1.50 -2.93
N LEU A 12 8.65 0.58 -2.14
CA LEU A 12 8.68 0.71 -0.68
C LEU A 12 9.49 1.94 -0.27
N GLN A 13 10.65 2.14 -0.89
CA GLN A 13 11.50 3.29 -0.61
C GLN A 13 10.78 4.60 -0.97
N PHE A 14 10.16 4.63 -2.13
CA PHE A 14 9.38 5.79 -2.59
C PHE A 14 8.28 6.13 -1.59
N LEU A 15 7.52 5.15 -1.16
CA LEU A 15 6.44 5.35 -0.20
C LEU A 15 6.96 5.77 1.17
N SER A 16 8.08 5.19 1.61
CA SER A 16 8.65 5.51 2.92
C SER A 16 9.17 6.93 3.00
N GLU A 17 9.53 7.52 1.87
CA GLU A 17 9.94 8.91 1.81
C GLU A 17 8.76 9.87 1.90
N LYS A 18 7.59 9.46 1.44
CA LYS A 18 6.38 10.30 1.41
C LYS A 18 5.42 10.05 2.55
N TYR A 19 5.39 8.84 3.08
CA TYR A 19 4.38 8.42 4.04
C TYR A 19 5.01 7.72 5.24
N PRO A 20 4.33 7.71 6.40
CA PRO A 20 4.82 6.97 7.56
C PRO A 20 4.72 5.45 7.33
N MET A 21 5.40 4.68 8.17
CA MET A 21 5.38 3.22 8.06
C MET A 21 4.00 2.62 8.19
N LEU A 22 3.13 3.25 8.99
CA LEU A 22 1.72 2.89 9.09
C LEU A 22 0.91 4.02 8.50
N MET A 23 0.30 3.76 7.34
CA MET A 23 -0.45 4.76 6.60
C MET A 23 -1.92 4.77 7.00
N ALA A 24 -2.51 5.96 7.06
CA ALA A 24 -3.96 6.07 7.20
C ALA A 24 -4.63 5.64 5.89
N LYS A 25 -5.89 5.20 5.98
CA LYS A 25 -6.63 4.77 4.77
C LYS A 25 -6.69 5.86 3.71
N ILE A 26 -6.87 7.12 4.12
CA ILE A 26 -6.93 8.23 3.18
C ILE A 26 -5.59 8.40 2.45
N GLN A 27 -4.48 8.20 3.14
CA GLN A 27 -3.16 8.27 2.52
C GLN A 27 -2.96 7.15 1.51
N VAL A 28 -3.43 5.94 1.83
CA VAL A 28 -3.33 4.80 0.92
C VAL A 28 -4.17 5.03 -0.33
N ALA A 29 -5.41 5.49 -0.17
CA ALA A 29 -6.27 5.79 -1.30
C ALA A 29 -5.62 6.85 -2.20
N GLU A 30 -5.03 7.87 -1.62
CA GLU A 30 -4.32 8.92 -2.34
C GLU A 30 -3.11 8.35 -3.09
N ALA A 31 -2.31 7.53 -2.40
CA ALA A 31 -1.12 6.93 -3.01
C ALA A 31 -1.47 6.00 -4.17
N LEU A 32 -2.58 5.28 -4.07
CA LEU A 32 -3.03 4.36 -5.11
C LEU A 32 -3.85 5.05 -6.20
N GLY A 33 -4.28 6.29 -5.96
CA GLY A 33 -5.11 7.01 -6.91
C GLY A 33 -6.52 6.45 -7.03
N ILE A 34 -7.06 5.91 -5.96
CA ILE A 34 -8.39 5.30 -5.93
C ILE A 34 -9.27 5.97 -4.87
N SER A 35 -10.58 5.75 -4.96
CA SER A 35 -11.52 6.25 -3.97
C SER A 35 -11.47 5.41 -2.70
N ARG A 36 -11.96 5.97 -1.58
CA ARG A 36 -12.03 5.21 -0.33
C ARG A 36 -12.93 3.99 -0.46
N THR A 37 -14.02 4.13 -1.21
CA THR A 37 -14.93 3.01 -1.46
C THR A 37 -14.22 1.87 -2.18
N HIS A 38 -13.40 2.21 -3.17
CA HIS A 38 -12.61 1.22 -3.88
C HIS A 38 -11.57 0.58 -2.96
N LEU A 39 -10.91 1.41 -2.15
CA LEU A 39 -9.94 0.91 -1.18
C LEU A 39 -10.58 -0.07 -0.20
N ASP A 40 -11.77 0.24 0.31
CA ASP A 40 -12.49 -0.66 1.21
C ASP A 40 -12.77 -2.01 0.55
N LYS A 41 -13.08 -2.02 -0.73
CA LYS A 41 -13.26 -3.26 -1.48
C LYS A 41 -11.96 -4.06 -1.59
N VAL A 42 -10.85 -3.37 -1.85
CA VAL A 42 -9.53 -4.00 -1.95
C VAL A 42 -9.15 -4.64 -0.60
N ILE A 43 -9.39 -3.93 0.49
CA ILE A 43 -9.14 -4.46 1.84
C ILE A 43 -10.03 -5.66 2.12
N ARG A 44 -11.30 -5.57 1.76
CA ARG A 44 -12.28 -6.64 2.00
C ARG A 44 -11.92 -7.91 1.24
N LYS A 45 -11.33 -7.76 0.06
CA LYS A 45 -10.87 -8.89 -0.74
C LYS A 45 -9.56 -9.50 -0.23
N GLY A 46 -8.92 -8.87 0.74
CA GLY A 46 -7.70 -9.39 1.32
C GLY A 46 -6.42 -9.02 0.59
N HIS A 47 -6.49 -8.11 -0.37
CA HIS A 47 -5.30 -7.68 -1.11
C HIS A 47 -4.40 -6.75 -0.30
N ILE A 48 -4.98 -6.05 0.67
CA ILE A 48 -4.25 -5.16 1.56
C ILE A 48 -4.66 -5.48 2.99
N LYS A 49 -3.69 -5.63 3.88
CA LYS A 49 -3.94 -5.91 5.29
C LYS A 49 -4.04 -4.60 6.08
N VAL A 50 -4.99 -4.56 7.00
CA VAL A 50 -5.16 -3.42 7.91
C VAL A 50 -4.76 -3.86 9.31
N GLN A 51 -4.01 -3.01 9.99
CA GLN A 51 -3.53 -3.27 11.34
C GLN A 51 -3.89 -2.08 12.24
N ASP A 52 -4.79 -2.31 13.18
CA ASP A 52 -5.28 -1.28 14.12
C ASP A 52 -5.78 0.00 13.40
N GLY A 53 -6.52 -0.20 12.32
CA GLY A 53 -7.08 0.90 11.54
C GLY A 53 -6.08 1.59 10.62
N LYS A 54 -4.85 1.10 10.57
CA LYS A 54 -3.80 1.64 9.69
C LYS A 54 -3.25 0.54 8.80
N ILE A 55 -2.63 0.95 7.70
CA ILE A 55 -2.14 0.02 6.71
C ILE A 55 -0.61 0.10 6.66
N PRO A 56 0.09 -1.04 6.91
CA PRO A 56 1.55 -1.05 6.80
C PRO A 56 1.98 -0.67 5.38
N ILE A 57 3.01 0.15 5.30
CA ILE A 57 3.53 0.62 4.00
C ILE A 57 3.95 -0.55 3.10
N GLY A 58 4.43 -1.63 3.72
CA GLY A 58 4.81 -2.83 2.97
C GLY A 58 3.63 -3.48 2.26
N SER A 59 2.42 -3.42 2.84
CA SER A 59 1.22 -3.95 2.20
C SER A 59 0.86 -3.13 0.96
N VAL A 60 1.01 -1.81 1.04
CA VAL A 60 0.75 -0.92 -0.09
C VAL A 60 1.75 -1.18 -1.21
N ALA A 61 3.03 -1.29 -0.87
CA ALA A 61 4.08 -1.57 -1.85
C ALA A 61 3.84 -2.92 -2.53
N SER A 62 3.47 -3.93 -1.77
CA SER A 62 3.18 -5.26 -2.30
C SER A 62 1.99 -5.23 -3.26
N TYR A 63 0.95 -4.48 -2.91
CA TYR A 63 -0.22 -4.33 -3.78
C TYR A 63 0.15 -3.65 -5.11
N LEU A 64 0.97 -2.59 -5.05
CA LEU A 64 1.38 -1.88 -6.25
C LEU A 64 2.28 -2.73 -7.16
N CYS A 65 3.08 -3.60 -6.59
CA CYS A 65 4.00 -4.45 -7.36
C CYS A 65 3.36 -5.75 -7.82
N GLY A 66 2.32 -6.14 -7.17
CA GLY A 66 1.71 -7.43 -7.38
C GLY A 66 0.43 -7.43 -8.12
#